data_f6c1452e2136ed092feb15edc836328d
#
_entry.id   f6c1452e2136ed092feb15edc836328d
#
_cell.length_a   1.000
_cell.length_b   1.000
_cell.length_c   1.000
_cell.angle_alpha   90.00
_cell.angle_beta   90.00
_cell.angle_gamma   90.00
#
_symmetry.space_group_name_H-M   'P 1'
#
loop_
_entity.id
_entity.type
_entity.pdbx_description
1 polymer ?
#
loop_
_entity_poly.entity_id
_entity_poly.type
_entity_poly.pdbx_seq_one_letter_code
_entity_poly.pdbx_strand_id
1 'polypeptide(L)'
;MVIIRSPNGYGSVYKLKGKRRAPWVARVQIGTKIGDNGKKQPVYQYLGYFPTQREAKECLADYNALKTPHGRRVALGTVWREYEATYGDKWPDNTRRAKMQSWAVLEPFSDIDINRINVTMFEDLFKSSGFNKPKLSQAKSLVNLLYDFAVKKQYTTPDYAAFIRYVEIDAGNPKAIPHKRIPRETIEDLWQRSDNIVVQCALFMIYTGVRIGEFVSIKPEDVDREAKVFIVWESKTEAGRKRRVPLSDKILPFVDAWLALGYKNLAPFPNIWRQAAPAESFRQKFRKVLPGYTPHDTRYTCISELTEAKAPEVVIRSIVGHKDANVTARYTQISDDVKLHWINEMEI
;
A
#
# COMPACT_ATOMS: atom_id res chain seq x y z
N MET A 1 -59.85 0.27 0.90
CA MET A 1 -58.58 -0.47 1.14
C MET A 1 -57.42 0.50 0.92
N VAL A 2 -56.78 0.95 1.97
CA VAL A 2 -55.67 1.91 1.85
C VAL A 2 -54.44 1.14 1.31
N ILE A 3 -53.99 1.48 0.11
CA ILE A 3 -52.76 0.91 -0.46
C ILE A 3 -51.58 1.58 0.25
N ILE A 4 -51.02 0.92 1.27
CA ILE A 4 -49.81 1.37 1.92
C ILE A 4 -48.66 1.15 0.93
N ARG A 5 -48.11 2.24 0.40
CA ARG A 5 -46.91 2.19 -0.45
C ARG A 5 -45.68 1.95 0.41
N SER A 6 -44.82 1.03 -0.02
CA SER A 6 -43.53 0.80 0.65
C SER A 6 -42.69 2.08 0.59
N PRO A 7 -41.86 2.35 1.65
CA PRO A 7 -40.96 3.50 1.70
C PRO A 7 -40.02 3.52 0.47
N ASN A 8 -39.59 4.72 0.08
CA ASN A 8 -38.61 4.88 -0.98
C ASN A 8 -37.31 4.09 -0.64
N GLY A 9 -36.79 3.33 -1.58
CA GLY A 9 -35.62 2.49 -1.42
C GLY A 9 -35.87 1.11 -0.80
N TYR A 10 -37.10 0.79 -0.39
CA TYR A 10 -37.45 -0.52 0.16
C TYR A 10 -37.31 -1.67 -0.84
N GLY A 11 -37.40 -1.37 -2.13
CA GLY A 11 -37.44 -2.35 -3.22
C GLY A 11 -38.84 -2.59 -3.74
N SER A 12 -38.96 -3.55 -4.65
CA SER A 12 -40.26 -3.86 -5.30
C SER A 12 -40.44 -5.36 -5.52
N VAL A 13 -41.70 -5.80 -5.39
CA VAL A 13 -42.15 -7.14 -5.76
C VAL A 13 -43.16 -7.01 -6.89
N TYR A 14 -42.94 -7.75 -7.97
CA TYR A 14 -43.86 -7.75 -9.12
C TYR A 14 -43.96 -9.13 -9.77
N LYS A 15 -45.02 -9.36 -10.54
CA LYS A 15 -45.27 -10.63 -11.24
C LYS A 15 -44.80 -10.55 -12.69
N LEU A 16 -43.99 -11.50 -13.11
CA LEU A 16 -43.61 -11.67 -14.52
C LEU A 16 -44.76 -12.21 -15.35
N LYS A 17 -44.82 -11.82 -16.60
CA LYS A 17 -45.83 -12.32 -17.58
C LYS A 17 -45.45 -13.75 -18.04
N GLY A 18 -46.48 -14.53 -18.42
CA GLY A 18 -46.32 -15.89 -18.94
C GLY A 18 -46.45 -16.99 -17.87
N LYS A 19 -46.54 -18.26 -18.32
CA LYS A 19 -46.62 -19.43 -17.44
C LYS A 19 -45.21 -19.77 -16.91
N ARG A 20 -44.93 -19.45 -15.63
CA ARG A 20 -43.67 -19.67 -14.98
C ARG A 20 -43.88 -20.41 -13.64
N ARG A 21 -42.96 -21.28 -13.27
CA ARG A 21 -42.99 -22.00 -11.99
C ARG A 21 -42.78 -21.05 -10.79
N ALA A 22 -41.97 -20.01 -10.95
CA ALA A 22 -41.71 -18.96 -9.98
C ALA A 22 -41.92 -17.57 -10.62
N PRO A 23 -43.15 -17.05 -10.70
CA PRO A 23 -43.48 -15.84 -11.45
C PRO A 23 -43.23 -14.54 -10.67
N TRP A 24 -43.02 -14.58 -9.35
CA TRP A 24 -42.85 -13.41 -8.53
C TRP A 24 -41.38 -13.07 -8.34
N VAL A 25 -41.06 -11.79 -8.50
CA VAL A 25 -39.65 -11.29 -8.39
C VAL A 25 -39.58 -10.28 -7.26
N ALA A 26 -38.61 -10.46 -6.41
CA ALA A 26 -38.15 -9.43 -5.46
C ALA A 26 -36.88 -8.77 -5.99
N ARG A 27 -36.86 -7.43 -6.03
CA ARG A 27 -35.68 -6.66 -6.42
C ARG A 27 -35.55 -5.38 -5.61
N VAL A 28 -34.33 -4.90 -5.50
CA VAL A 28 -33.97 -3.61 -4.87
C VAL A 28 -33.21 -2.76 -5.86
N GLN A 29 -33.37 -1.45 -5.78
CA GLN A 29 -32.55 -0.52 -6.55
C GLN A 29 -31.22 -0.31 -5.80
N ILE A 30 -30.10 -0.59 -6.47
CA ILE A 30 -28.76 -0.46 -5.92
C ILE A 30 -27.99 0.76 -6.44
N GLY A 31 -28.54 1.45 -7.44
CA GLY A 31 -27.92 2.64 -8.02
C GLY A 31 -28.66 3.15 -9.24
N THR A 32 -28.04 4.10 -9.95
CA THR A 32 -28.49 4.61 -11.25
C THR A 32 -27.31 4.65 -12.21
N LYS A 33 -27.53 4.31 -13.46
CA LYS A 33 -26.56 4.47 -14.56
C LYS A 33 -27.11 5.44 -15.60
N ILE A 34 -26.24 6.08 -16.36
CA ILE A 34 -26.62 6.85 -17.53
C ILE A 34 -26.83 5.84 -18.68
N GLY A 35 -28.02 5.76 -19.22
CA GLY A 35 -28.29 4.95 -20.41
C GLY A 35 -27.81 5.62 -21.70
N ASP A 36 -27.77 4.87 -22.80
CA ASP A 36 -27.33 5.33 -24.13
C ASP A 36 -28.10 6.55 -24.64
N ASN A 37 -29.28 6.82 -24.07
CA ASN A 37 -30.12 7.98 -24.37
C ASN A 37 -29.87 9.18 -23.45
N GLY A 38 -28.81 9.17 -22.66
CA GLY A 38 -28.42 10.22 -21.70
C GLY A 38 -29.32 10.32 -20.45
N LYS A 39 -30.32 9.44 -20.30
CA LYS A 39 -31.22 9.47 -19.13
C LYS A 39 -30.74 8.55 -18.02
N LYS A 40 -30.91 9.00 -16.76
CA LYS A 40 -30.64 8.17 -15.59
C LYS A 40 -31.59 6.95 -15.60
N GLN A 41 -31.00 5.77 -15.55
CA GLN A 41 -31.71 4.49 -15.47
C GLN A 41 -31.38 3.80 -14.16
N PRO A 42 -32.35 3.25 -13.42
CA PRO A 42 -32.12 2.53 -12.18
C PRO A 42 -31.39 1.20 -12.44
N VAL A 43 -30.42 0.90 -11.63
CA VAL A 43 -29.76 -0.42 -11.58
C VAL A 43 -30.39 -1.23 -10.46
N TYR A 44 -30.84 -2.45 -10.79
CA TYR A 44 -31.52 -3.31 -9.84
C TYR A 44 -30.69 -4.56 -9.52
N GLN A 45 -30.70 -4.93 -8.25
CA GLN A 45 -30.30 -6.24 -7.77
C GLN A 45 -31.56 -7.11 -7.61
N TYR A 46 -31.54 -8.29 -8.22
CA TYR A 46 -32.62 -9.28 -8.09
C TYR A 46 -32.31 -10.18 -6.90
N LEU A 47 -33.23 -10.23 -5.91
CA LEU A 47 -33.09 -11.05 -4.70
C LEU A 47 -33.51 -12.50 -4.93
N GLY A 48 -34.40 -12.73 -5.89
CA GLY A 48 -34.85 -14.06 -6.28
C GLY A 48 -36.14 -14.08 -7.04
N TYR A 49 -36.52 -15.30 -7.45
CA TYR A 49 -37.77 -15.63 -8.12
C TYR A 49 -38.57 -16.61 -7.26
N PHE A 50 -39.86 -16.33 -7.02
CA PHE A 50 -40.65 -17.02 -6.00
C PHE A 50 -41.96 -17.53 -6.59
N PRO A 51 -42.51 -18.67 -6.12
CA PRO A 51 -43.81 -19.20 -6.53
C PRO A 51 -44.96 -18.27 -6.15
N THR A 52 -44.87 -17.62 -4.97
CA THR A 52 -45.92 -16.78 -4.43
C THR A 52 -45.48 -15.33 -4.17
N GLN A 53 -46.45 -14.40 -4.19
CA GLN A 53 -46.18 -13.00 -3.81
C GLN A 53 -45.76 -12.86 -2.36
N ARG A 54 -46.27 -13.72 -1.51
CA ARG A 54 -45.94 -13.74 -0.07
C ARG A 54 -44.48 -14.03 0.14
N GLU A 55 -43.95 -15.11 -0.44
CA GLU A 55 -42.53 -15.47 -0.32
C GLU A 55 -41.60 -14.37 -0.88
N ALA A 56 -41.97 -13.76 -2.02
CA ALA A 56 -41.22 -12.63 -2.56
C ALA A 56 -41.20 -11.41 -1.62
N LYS A 57 -42.33 -11.13 -0.95
CA LYS A 57 -42.42 -10.07 0.07
C LYS A 57 -41.65 -10.39 1.33
N GLU A 58 -41.71 -11.62 1.80
CA GLU A 58 -40.96 -12.12 2.94
C GLU A 58 -39.43 -11.99 2.67
N CYS A 59 -38.98 -12.47 1.50
CA CYS A 59 -37.56 -12.28 1.10
C CYS A 59 -37.16 -10.80 1.03
N LEU A 60 -38.01 -9.91 0.53
CA LEU A 60 -37.76 -8.49 0.48
C LEU A 60 -37.74 -7.86 1.90
N ALA A 61 -38.62 -8.32 2.78
CA ALA A 61 -38.66 -7.90 4.19
C ALA A 61 -37.39 -8.37 4.94
N ASP A 62 -37.02 -9.64 4.77
CA ASP A 62 -35.80 -10.21 5.33
C ASP A 62 -34.53 -9.49 4.82
N TYR A 63 -34.48 -9.21 3.52
CA TYR A 63 -33.40 -8.40 2.94
C TYR A 63 -33.32 -7.03 3.58
N ASN A 64 -34.46 -6.36 3.81
CA ASN A 64 -34.48 -5.05 4.45
C ASN A 64 -34.25 -5.13 5.96
N ALA A 65 -34.62 -6.24 6.62
CA ALA A 65 -34.29 -6.54 8.02
C ALA A 65 -32.81 -6.87 8.18
N LEU A 66 -32.24 -7.65 7.26
CA LEU A 66 -30.81 -8.02 7.20
C LEU A 66 -29.89 -6.87 6.77
N LYS A 67 -30.43 -5.79 6.17
CA LYS A 67 -29.68 -4.54 5.93
C LYS A 67 -29.12 -3.94 7.22
N THR A 68 -29.68 -4.29 8.35
CA THR A 68 -29.15 -4.00 9.68
C THR A 68 -29.21 -5.28 10.50
N PRO A 69 -28.19 -6.11 10.53
CA PRO A 69 -28.11 -7.16 11.53
C PRO A 69 -28.39 -6.51 12.90
N HIS A 70 -29.48 -6.93 13.56
CA HIS A 70 -29.91 -6.46 14.89
C HIS A 70 -30.51 -5.05 15.00
N GLY A 71 -30.97 -4.37 13.94
CA GLY A 71 -31.63 -3.05 14.04
C GLY A 71 -30.75 -1.94 14.61
N ARG A 72 -29.47 -2.21 14.84
CA ARG A 72 -28.53 -1.26 15.44
C ARG A 72 -27.89 -0.42 14.35
N ARG A 73 -28.10 0.88 14.36
CA ARG A 73 -27.35 1.81 13.51
C ARG A 73 -25.93 1.91 14.03
N VAL A 74 -24.94 1.63 13.16
CA VAL A 74 -23.53 1.75 13.50
C VAL A 74 -22.87 2.74 12.54
N ALA A 75 -22.45 3.88 13.07
CA ALA A 75 -21.77 4.91 12.30
C ALA A 75 -20.35 4.46 11.89
N LEU A 76 -19.88 4.91 10.74
CA LEU A 76 -18.54 4.57 10.24
C LEU A 76 -17.44 4.99 11.22
N GLY A 77 -17.61 6.15 11.91
CA GLY A 77 -16.70 6.61 12.95
C GLY A 77 -16.65 5.71 14.18
N THR A 78 -17.74 5.01 14.50
CA THR A 78 -17.74 3.99 15.55
C THR A 78 -16.93 2.78 15.12
N VAL A 79 -17.11 2.32 13.88
CA VAL A 79 -16.32 1.22 13.31
C VAL A 79 -14.82 1.56 13.30
N TRP A 80 -14.47 2.78 12.94
CA TRP A 80 -13.08 3.25 12.97
C TRP A 80 -12.49 3.21 14.37
N ARG A 81 -13.17 3.79 15.36
CA ARG A 81 -12.68 3.81 16.76
C ARG A 81 -12.47 2.40 17.32
N GLU A 82 -13.42 1.49 17.06
CA GLU A 82 -13.29 0.11 17.50
C GLU A 82 -12.17 -0.65 16.76
N TYR A 83 -12.00 -0.38 15.46
CA TYR A 83 -10.90 -0.93 14.66
C TYR A 83 -9.56 -0.45 15.19
N GLU A 84 -9.42 0.85 15.46
CA GLU A 84 -8.21 1.44 16.03
C GLU A 84 -7.92 0.88 17.42
N ALA A 85 -8.92 0.81 18.32
CA ALA A 85 -8.78 0.22 19.65
C ALA A 85 -8.36 -1.26 19.61
N THR A 86 -8.78 -2.01 18.57
CA THR A 86 -8.46 -3.44 18.45
C THR A 86 -7.06 -3.70 17.91
N TYR A 87 -6.59 -2.86 16.99
CA TYR A 87 -5.36 -3.14 16.24
C TYR A 87 -4.29 -2.04 16.37
N GLY A 88 -4.66 -0.85 16.87
CA GLY A 88 -3.82 0.35 16.84
C GLY A 88 -2.50 0.20 17.60
N ASP A 89 -2.49 -0.49 18.73
CA ASP A 89 -1.27 -0.68 19.54
C ASP A 89 -0.19 -1.51 18.82
N LYS A 90 -0.61 -2.33 17.86
CA LYS A 90 0.29 -3.16 17.05
C LYS A 90 0.81 -2.44 15.81
N TRP A 91 0.34 -1.23 15.52
CA TRP A 91 0.79 -0.54 14.31
C TRP A 91 2.13 0.16 14.55
N PRO A 92 3.10 -0.06 13.64
CA PRO A 92 4.27 0.81 13.57
C PRO A 92 3.86 2.27 13.34
N ASP A 93 4.63 3.23 13.83
CA ASP A 93 4.32 4.67 13.77
C ASP A 93 3.95 5.16 12.36
N ASN A 94 4.68 4.71 11.33
CA ASN A 94 4.39 5.05 9.94
C ASN A 94 3.04 4.50 9.48
N THR A 95 2.66 3.30 9.92
CA THR A 95 1.36 2.68 9.60
C THR A 95 0.24 3.42 10.31
N ARG A 96 0.44 3.77 11.59
CA ARG A 96 -0.51 4.58 12.38
C ARG A 96 -0.75 5.91 11.67
N ARG A 97 0.30 6.64 11.33
CA ARG A 97 0.22 7.92 10.62
C ARG A 97 -0.53 7.80 9.29
N ALA A 98 -0.22 6.79 8.48
CA ALA A 98 -0.90 6.56 7.20
C ALA A 98 -2.40 6.27 7.38
N LYS A 99 -2.78 5.47 8.38
CA LYS A 99 -4.19 5.18 8.69
C LYS A 99 -4.94 6.41 9.20
N MET A 100 -4.32 7.22 10.07
CA MET A 100 -4.91 8.48 10.53
C MET A 100 -5.13 9.47 9.38
N GLN A 101 -4.15 9.59 8.48
CA GLN A 101 -4.29 10.42 7.28
C GLN A 101 -5.36 9.89 6.31
N SER A 102 -5.54 8.57 6.24
CA SER A 102 -6.60 7.95 5.44
C SER A 102 -7.96 8.18 6.07
N TRP A 103 -8.05 8.09 7.41
CA TRP A 103 -9.28 8.40 8.14
C TRP A 103 -9.72 9.84 7.95
N ALA A 104 -8.80 10.81 7.99
CA ALA A 104 -9.11 12.21 7.73
C ALA A 104 -9.80 12.46 6.35
N VAL A 105 -9.57 11.59 5.35
CA VAL A 105 -10.32 11.63 4.09
C VAL A 105 -11.76 11.13 4.27
N LEU A 106 -11.99 10.20 5.17
CA LEU A 106 -13.26 9.53 5.40
C LEU A 106 -14.11 10.20 6.49
N GLU A 107 -13.53 11.14 7.24
CA GLU A 107 -14.15 11.83 8.36
C GLU A 107 -15.54 12.42 8.05
N PRO A 108 -15.81 12.98 6.86
CA PRO A 108 -17.14 13.46 6.51
C PRO A 108 -18.25 12.40 6.62
N PHE A 109 -17.88 11.13 6.62
CA PHE A 109 -18.82 10.01 6.76
C PHE A 109 -18.86 9.43 8.17
N SER A 110 -18.18 10.05 9.14
CA SER A 110 -18.05 9.55 10.51
C SER A 110 -19.40 9.25 11.17
N ASP A 111 -20.41 10.08 10.96
CA ASP A 111 -21.73 9.96 11.58
C ASP A 111 -22.76 9.21 10.75
N ILE A 112 -22.38 8.77 9.55
CA ILE A 112 -23.27 8.04 8.65
C ILE A 112 -23.23 6.54 8.99
N ASP A 113 -24.42 5.94 9.03
CA ASP A 113 -24.57 4.49 9.21
C ASP A 113 -23.85 3.74 8.07
N ILE A 114 -22.98 2.81 8.46
CA ILE A 114 -22.14 2.05 7.52
C ILE A 114 -22.95 1.34 6.41
N ASN A 115 -24.18 0.95 6.69
CA ASN A 115 -25.09 0.31 5.75
C ASN A 115 -25.86 1.31 4.87
N ARG A 116 -25.61 2.61 5.02
CA ARG A 116 -26.19 3.66 4.16
C ARG A 116 -25.17 4.31 3.24
N ILE A 117 -23.90 4.09 3.46
CA ILE A 117 -22.82 4.62 2.62
C ILE A 117 -22.66 3.69 1.42
N ASN A 118 -23.02 4.15 0.24
CA ASN A 118 -22.87 3.37 -1.00
C ASN A 118 -21.58 3.74 -1.76
N VAL A 119 -21.31 3.00 -2.85
CA VAL A 119 -20.14 3.18 -3.71
C VAL A 119 -20.06 4.61 -4.26
N THR A 120 -21.15 5.13 -4.80
CA THR A 120 -21.20 6.47 -5.40
C THR A 120 -20.85 7.57 -4.38
N MET A 121 -21.30 7.43 -3.12
CA MET A 121 -20.95 8.38 -2.06
C MET A 121 -19.44 8.42 -1.81
N PHE A 122 -18.75 7.27 -1.79
CA PHE A 122 -17.30 7.25 -1.65
C PHE A 122 -16.61 7.86 -2.87
N GLU A 123 -17.09 7.57 -4.09
CA GLU A 123 -16.52 8.12 -5.32
C GLU A 123 -16.68 9.65 -5.37
N ASP A 124 -17.84 10.17 -4.99
CA ASP A 124 -18.11 11.62 -4.90
C ASP A 124 -17.23 12.27 -3.83
N LEU A 125 -17.07 11.63 -2.66
CA LEU A 125 -16.15 12.09 -1.61
C LEU A 125 -14.71 12.15 -2.13
N PHE A 126 -14.24 11.11 -2.81
CA PHE A 126 -12.89 11.06 -3.34
C PHE A 126 -12.66 12.09 -4.43
N LYS A 127 -13.62 12.28 -5.33
CA LYS A 127 -13.57 13.27 -6.40
C LYS A 127 -13.55 14.71 -5.87
N SER A 128 -14.35 14.99 -4.84
CA SER A 128 -14.46 16.34 -4.25
C SER A 128 -13.34 16.67 -3.27
N SER A 129 -12.61 15.67 -2.78
CA SER A 129 -11.60 15.85 -1.71
C SER A 129 -10.34 16.64 -2.11
N GLY A 130 -10.05 16.72 -3.42
CA GLY A 130 -8.83 17.36 -3.94
C GLY A 130 -7.53 16.60 -3.67
N PHE A 131 -7.58 15.41 -3.09
CA PHE A 131 -6.40 14.60 -2.83
C PHE A 131 -5.92 13.83 -4.06
N ASN A 132 -4.60 13.56 -4.11
CA ASN A 132 -4.01 12.77 -5.18
C ASN A 132 -4.36 11.27 -5.09
N LYS A 133 -4.25 10.57 -6.22
CA LYS A 133 -4.60 9.15 -6.34
C LYS A 133 -3.90 8.24 -5.30
N PRO A 134 -2.60 8.37 -4.97
CA PRO A 134 -1.96 7.56 -3.93
C PRO A 134 -2.63 7.69 -2.57
N LYS A 135 -2.99 8.90 -2.15
CA LYS A 135 -3.68 9.14 -0.88
C LYS A 135 -5.09 8.56 -0.88
N LEU A 136 -5.82 8.72 -1.98
CA LEU A 136 -7.16 8.13 -2.14
C LEU A 136 -7.10 6.59 -2.17
N SER A 137 -6.08 6.00 -2.78
CA SER A 137 -5.86 4.55 -2.76
C SER A 137 -5.61 4.03 -1.34
N GLN A 138 -4.91 4.78 -0.50
CA GLN A 138 -4.76 4.46 0.92
C GLN A 138 -6.08 4.57 1.68
N ALA A 139 -6.87 5.61 1.41
CA ALA A 139 -8.20 5.78 2.00
C ALA A 139 -9.14 4.63 1.57
N LYS A 140 -9.18 4.26 0.29
CA LYS A 140 -9.93 3.09 -0.20
C LYS A 140 -9.49 1.80 0.50
N SER A 141 -8.18 1.61 0.70
CA SER A 141 -7.67 0.44 1.43
C SER A 141 -8.17 0.43 2.88
N LEU A 142 -8.25 1.59 3.53
CA LEU A 142 -8.83 1.70 4.86
C LEU A 142 -10.33 1.40 4.85
N VAL A 143 -11.10 1.90 3.87
CA VAL A 143 -12.51 1.55 3.69
C VAL A 143 -12.70 0.03 3.67
N ASN A 144 -11.93 -0.68 2.84
CA ASN A 144 -12.02 -2.14 2.76
C ASN A 144 -11.76 -2.81 4.12
N LEU A 145 -10.74 -2.36 4.86
CA LEU A 145 -10.41 -2.89 6.18
C LEU A 145 -11.53 -2.63 7.21
N LEU A 146 -12.17 -1.46 7.16
CA LEU A 146 -13.28 -1.12 8.06
C LEU A 146 -14.51 -1.97 7.75
N TYR A 147 -14.82 -2.20 6.47
CA TYR A 147 -15.94 -3.07 6.11
C TYR A 147 -15.67 -4.54 6.44
N ASP A 148 -14.44 -5.04 6.25
CA ASP A 148 -14.05 -6.38 6.68
C ASP A 148 -14.15 -6.54 8.21
N PHE A 149 -13.78 -5.51 8.97
CA PHE A 149 -13.95 -5.48 10.41
C PHE A 149 -15.43 -5.43 10.82
N ALA A 150 -16.23 -4.61 10.14
CA ALA A 150 -17.65 -4.50 10.38
C ALA A 150 -18.40 -5.82 10.12
N VAL A 151 -18.00 -6.60 9.10
CA VAL A 151 -18.50 -7.97 8.87
C VAL A 151 -18.18 -8.87 10.06
N LYS A 152 -16.94 -8.86 10.56
CA LYS A 152 -16.53 -9.64 11.76
C LYS A 152 -17.34 -9.26 13.02
N LYS A 153 -17.72 -8.00 13.13
CA LYS A 153 -18.54 -7.48 14.24
C LYS A 153 -20.05 -7.61 13.99
N GLN A 154 -20.45 -8.17 12.85
CA GLN A 154 -21.85 -8.29 12.42
C GLN A 154 -22.57 -6.94 12.32
N TYR A 155 -21.86 -5.85 11.99
CA TYR A 155 -22.42 -4.53 11.76
C TYR A 155 -22.92 -4.34 10.33
N THR A 156 -22.44 -5.17 9.40
CA THR A 156 -22.83 -5.24 8.00
C THR A 156 -22.76 -6.67 7.46
N THR A 157 -23.31 -6.89 6.28
CA THR A 157 -23.28 -8.22 5.62
C THR A 157 -22.03 -8.37 4.74
N PRO A 158 -21.54 -9.63 4.51
CA PRO A 158 -20.45 -9.89 3.57
C PRO A 158 -20.71 -9.35 2.17
N ASP A 159 -21.96 -9.46 1.68
CA ASP A 159 -22.35 -8.99 0.35
C ASP A 159 -22.25 -7.47 0.23
N TYR A 160 -22.67 -6.75 1.28
CA TYR A 160 -22.53 -5.28 1.30
C TYR A 160 -21.09 -4.83 1.33
N ALA A 161 -20.25 -5.46 2.15
CA ALA A 161 -18.81 -5.22 2.20
C ALA A 161 -18.14 -5.52 0.86
N ALA A 162 -18.53 -6.62 0.20
CA ALA A 162 -18.02 -6.96 -1.13
C ALA A 162 -18.39 -5.91 -2.18
N PHE A 163 -19.61 -5.35 -2.10
CA PHE A 163 -20.07 -4.30 -3.00
C PHE A 163 -19.26 -2.99 -2.84
N ILE A 164 -18.91 -2.60 -1.62
CA ILE A 164 -18.10 -1.40 -1.36
C ILE A 164 -16.70 -1.51 -1.98
N ARG A 165 -16.17 -2.69 -2.23
CA ARG A 165 -14.88 -2.88 -2.91
C ARG A 165 -14.85 -2.38 -4.36
N TYR A 166 -16.01 -2.19 -4.99
CA TYR A 166 -16.12 -1.64 -6.35
C TYR A 166 -15.92 -0.11 -6.43
N VAL A 167 -15.73 0.59 -5.29
CA VAL A 167 -15.38 2.02 -5.29
C VAL A 167 -14.20 2.28 -6.22
N GLU A 168 -14.38 3.14 -7.21
CA GLU A 168 -13.33 3.54 -8.13
C GLU A 168 -12.71 4.88 -7.72
N ILE A 169 -11.46 5.09 -8.09
CA ILE A 169 -10.74 6.33 -7.84
C ILE A 169 -10.48 6.99 -9.19
N ASP A 170 -11.36 7.87 -9.57
CA ASP A 170 -11.21 8.75 -10.72
C ASP A 170 -10.55 10.07 -10.28
N ALA A 171 -9.34 9.98 -9.78
CA ALA A 171 -8.54 11.17 -9.53
C ALA A 171 -7.58 11.31 -10.72
N GLY A 172 -7.76 12.35 -11.50
CA GLY A 172 -6.82 12.75 -12.56
C GLY A 172 -5.40 12.66 -12.01
N ASN A 173 -4.62 11.73 -12.54
CA ASN A 173 -3.36 11.35 -11.93
C ASN A 173 -2.25 12.25 -12.45
N PRO A 174 -1.53 12.98 -11.61
CA PRO A 174 -0.13 13.21 -11.93
C PRO A 174 0.51 11.81 -11.93
N LYS A 175 0.95 11.37 -13.12
CA LYS A 175 1.70 10.11 -13.27
C LYS A 175 2.73 10.08 -12.15
N ALA A 176 2.72 9.02 -11.32
CA ALA A 176 3.78 8.82 -10.35
C ALA A 176 5.09 8.98 -11.12
N ILE A 177 5.98 9.87 -10.66
CA ILE A 177 7.27 10.06 -11.30
C ILE A 177 7.95 8.69 -11.21
N PRO A 178 8.15 7.97 -12.33
CA PRO A 178 8.75 6.66 -12.28
C PRO A 178 10.15 6.80 -11.70
N HIS A 179 10.57 5.81 -10.91
CA HIS A 179 11.96 5.72 -10.49
C HIS A 179 12.86 5.69 -11.71
N LYS A 180 13.94 6.43 -11.67
CA LYS A 180 14.86 6.58 -12.77
C LYS A 180 16.28 6.20 -12.37
N ARG A 181 17.01 5.65 -13.30
CA ARG A 181 18.44 5.41 -13.14
C ARG A 181 19.17 6.75 -13.01
N ILE A 182 20.13 6.83 -12.13
CA ILE A 182 21.07 7.94 -12.02
C ILE A 182 22.09 7.75 -13.16
N PRO A 183 22.29 8.72 -14.06
CA PRO A 183 23.27 8.61 -15.15
C PRO A 183 24.69 8.41 -14.64
N ARG A 184 25.53 7.73 -15.41
CA ARG A 184 26.93 7.48 -15.07
C ARG A 184 27.72 8.76 -14.86
N GLU A 185 27.52 9.76 -15.70
CA GLU A 185 28.14 11.08 -15.56
C GLU A 185 27.81 11.75 -14.22
N THR A 186 26.59 11.56 -13.75
CA THR A 186 26.17 12.06 -12.43
C THR A 186 26.87 11.29 -11.30
N ILE A 187 27.09 9.97 -11.46
CA ILE A 187 27.80 9.15 -10.48
C ILE A 187 29.28 9.52 -10.46
N GLU A 188 29.89 9.78 -11.63
CA GLU A 188 31.27 10.30 -11.73
C GLU A 188 31.41 11.65 -10.99
N ASP A 189 30.46 12.58 -11.16
CA ASP A 189 30.42 13.84 -10.39
C ASP A 189 30.30 13.61 -8.88
N LEU A 190 29.52 12.59 -8.45
CA LEU A 190 29.48 12.20 -7.04
C LEU A 190 30.85 11.72 -6.55
N TRP A 191 31.58 10.94 -7.33
CA TRP A 191 32.93 10.50 -6.96
C TRP A 191 33.90 11.67 -6.80
N GLN A 192 33.84 12.69 -7.64
CA GLN A 192 34.65 13.91 -7.52
C GLN A 192 34.35 14.71 -6.24
N ARG A 193 33.15 14.57 -5.69
CA ARG A 193 32.71 15.24 -4.44
C ARG A 193 32.62 14.30 -3.24
N SER A 194 33.36 13.18 -3.28
CA SER A 194 33.29 12.13 -2.26
C SER A 194 33.94 12.49 -0.91
N ASP A 195 34.52 13.68 -0.76
CA ASP A 195 34.82 14.32 0.50
C ASP A 195 33.56 14.68 1.32
N ASN A 196 32.42 14.88 0.64
CA ASN A 196 31.14 15.14 1.29
C ASN A 196 30.50 13.84 1.81
N ILE A 197 30.29 13.77 3.10
CA ILE A 197 29.74 12.59 3.79
C ILE A 197 28.36 12.16 3.27
N VAL A 198 27.51 13.08 2.82
CA VAL A 198 26.19 12.76 2.25
C VAL A 198 26.35 12.14 0.86
N VAL A 199 27.36 12.57 0.11
CA VAL A 199 27.72 11.98 -1.19
C VAL A 199 28.24 10.57 -0.99
N GLN A 200 29.14 10.33 -0.01
CA GLN A 200 29.58 8.97 0.34
C GLN A 200 28.40 8.04 0.64
N CYS A 201 27.41 8.52 1.38
CA CYS A 201 26.20 7.75 1.67
C CYS A 201 25.35 7.48 0.40
N ALA A 202 25.28 8.43 -0.52
CA ALA A 202 24.59 8.23 -1.79
C ALA A 202 25.29 7.16 -2.64
N LEU A 203 26.63 7.22 -2.76
CA LEU A 203 27.45 6.21 -3.42
C LEU A 203 27.29 4.83 -2.72
N PHE A 204 27.37 4.78 -1.40
CA PHE A 204 27.12 3.54 -0.65
C PHE A 204 25.76 2.93 -1.01
N MET A 205 24.70 3.73 -1.07
CA MET A 205 23.36 3.25 -1.42
C MET A 205 23.28 2.80 -2.90
N ILE A 206 24.02 3.42 -3.81
CA ILE A 206 24.12 2.99 -5.22
C ILE A 206 24.78 1.62 -5.31
N TYR A 207 25.90 1.41 -4.64
CA TYR A 207 26.67 0.15 -4.71
C TYR A 207 26.06 -1.00 -3.91
N THR A 208 25.17 -0.74 -2.96
CA THR A 208 24.55 -1.78 -2.13
C THR A 208 23.07 -2.03 -2.45
N GLY A 209 22.44 -1.10 -3.12
CA GLY A 209 21.01 -1.19 -3.44
C GLY A 209 20.09 -1.24 -2.22
N VAL A 210 20.54 -0.84 -1.03
CA VAL A 210 19.73 -0.85 0.19
C VAL A 210 18.62 0.20 0.17
N ARG A 211 17.53 -0.09 0.87
CA ARG A 211 16.50 0.93 1.11
C ARG A 211 16.97 1.95 2.14
N ILE A 212 16.50 3.18 2.05
CA ILE A 212 16.85 4.23 3.03
C ILE A 212 16.59 3.80 4.48
N GLY A 213 15.51 3.10 4.75
CA GLY A 213 15.20 2.58 6.09
C GLY A 213 16.20 1.52 6.55
N GLU A 214 16.68 0.68 5.64
CA GLU A 214 17.72 -0.31 5.90
C GLU A 214 19.05 0.37 6.15
N PHE A 215 19.46 1.30 5.28
CA PHE A 215 20.71 2.07 5.42
C PHE A 215 20.84 2.76 6.78
N VAL A 216 19.78 3.44 7.21
CA VAL A 216 19.82 4.17 8.49
C VAL A 216 19.81 3.25 9.72
N SER A 217 19.50 1.97 9.58
CA SER A 217 19.47 1.00 10.68
C SER A 217 20.70 0.10 10.79
N ILE A 218 21.63 0.14 9.82
CA ILE A 218 22.87 -0.66 9.86
C ILE A 218 23.70 -0.23 11.06
N LYS A 219 24.17 -1.20 11.80
CA LYS A 219 25.06 -0.99 12.94
C LYS A 219 26.49 -1.40 12.61
N PRO A 220 27.52 -0.89 13.32
CA PRO A 220 28.91 -1.32 13.14
C PRO A 220 29.09 -2.84 13.30
N GLU A 221 28.42 -3.46 14.27
CA GLU A 221 28.47 -4.90 14.51
C GLU A 221 27.85 -5.76 13.41
N ASP A 222 27.07 -5.16 12.50
CA ASP A 222 26.48 -5.86 11.35
C ASP A 222 27.49 -6.02 10.19
N VAL A 223 28.65 -5.33 10.25
CA VAL A 223 29.64 -5.29 9.18
C VAL A 223 30.74 -6.33 9.43
N ASP A 224 30.85 -7.25 8.50
CA ASP A 224 31.94 -8.22 8.41
C ASP A 224 32.97 -7.69 7.38
N ARG A 225 34.07 -7.09 7.88
CA ARG A 225 35.07 -6.48 7.01
C ARG A 225 35.93 -7.50 6.27
N GLU A 226 36.13 -8.67 6.82
CA GLU A 226 36.93 -9.74 6.20
C GLU A 226 36.15 -10.34 5.02
N ALA A 227 34.88 -10.66 5.25
CA ALA A 227 33.97 -11.15 4.20
C ALA A 227 33.46 -10.04 3.26
N LYS A 228 33.74 -8.76 3.52
CA LYS A 228 33.27 -7.58 2.79
C LYS A 228 31.75 -7.58 2.60
N VAL A 229 31.00 -7.82 3.67
CA VAL A 229 29.54 -7.84 3.68
C VAL A 229 29.00 -7.14 4.93
N PHE A 230 27.73 -6.78 4.87
CA PHE A 230 26.96 -6.43 6.08
C PHE A 230 25.61 -7.12 6.08
N ILE A 231 25.00 -7.24 7.25
CA ILE A 231 23.72 -7.93 7.43
C ILE A 231 22.60 -6.91 7.57
N VAL A 232 21.55 -7.07 6.76
CA VAL A 232 20.28 -6.34 6.91
C VAL A 232 19.33 -7.22 7.70
N TRP A 233 19.18 -6.95 9.00
CA TRP A 233 18.32 -7.74 9.88
C TRP A 233 16.84 -7.53 9.64
N GLU A 234 16.42 -6.28 9.45
CA GLU A 234 15.03 -5.91 9.27
C GLU A 234 14.79 -5.23 7.92
N SER A 235 13.75 -5.63 7.25
CA SER A 235 13.32 -5.05 5.99
C SER A 235 11.79 -5.03 5.92
N LYS A 236 11.24 -4.16 5.07
CA LYS A 236 9.80 -4.08 4.78
C LYS A 236 9.22 -5.40 4.26
N THR A 237 10.05 -6.25 3.64
CA THR A 237 9.66 -7.54 3.05
C THR A 237 10.44 -8.67 3.72
N GLU A 238 9.83 -9.85 3.85
CA GLU A 238 10.47 -11.04 4.40
C GLU A 238 11.74 -11.43 3.64
N ALA A 239 11.70 -11.36 2.31
CA ALA A 239 12.86 -11.62 1.43
C ALA A 239 14.04 -10.64 1.66
N GLY A 240 13.78 -9.49 2.24
CA GLY A 240 14.83 -8.52 2.58
C GLY A 240 15.45 -8.71 3.96
N ARG A 241 14.84 -9.53 4.82
CA ARG A 241 15.32 -9.76 6.20
C ARG A 241 16.48 -10.73 6.22
N LYS A 242 17.44 -10.53 7.15
CA LYS A 242 18.61 -11.38 7.38
C LYS A 242 19.45 -11.64 6.12
N ARG A 243 19.44 -10.68 5.16
CA ARG A 243 20.26 -10.83 3.96
C ARG A 243 21.65 -10.25 4.16
N ARG A 244 22.62 -10.92 3.59
CA ARG A 244 24.01 -10.47 3.50
C ARG A 244 24.16 -9.67 2.20
N VAL A 245 24.60 -8.41 2.32
CA VAL A 245 24.79 -7.47 1.21
C VAL A 245 26.29 -7.23 1.04
N PRO A 246 26.85 -7.41 -0.17
CA PRO A 246 28.27 -7.22 -0.41
C PRO A 246 28.64 -5.73 -0.40
N LEU A 247 29.88 -5.46 0.01
CA LEU A 247 30.53 -4.16 0.01
C LEU A 247 31.56 -4.14 -1.13
N SER A 248 31.28 -3.39 -2.20
CA SER A 248 32.24 -3.17 -3.28
C SER A 248 33.54 -2.60 -2.76
N ASP A 249 34.64 -2.99 -3.34
CA ASP A 249 35.98 -2.48 -3.01
C ASP A 249 36.07 -0.95 -3.13
N LYS A 250 35.29 -0.34 -4.04
CA LYS A 250 35.22 1.11 -4.24
C LYS A 250 34.69 1.87 -3.02
N ILE A 251 33.74 1.29 -2.28
CA ILE A 251 33.12 1.96 -1.13
C ILE A 251 33.66 1.53 0.23
N LEU A 252 34.53 0.51 0.28
CA LEU A 252 35.15 0.06 1.52
C LEU A 252 35.87 1.17 2.30
N PRO A 253 36.62 2.09 1.66
CA PRO A 253 37.28 3.20 2.39
C PRO A 253 36.27 4.08 3.15
N PHE A 254 35.06 4.27 2.63
CA PHE A 254 34.00 5.01 3.35
C PHE A 254 33.54 4.25 4.59
N VAL A 255 33.32 2.94 4.43
CA VAL A 255 32.87 2.07 5.54
C VAL A 255 33.92 2.06 6.65
N ASP A 256 35.21 1.94 6.30
CA ASP A 256 36.31 1.97 7.28
C ASP A 256 36.38 3.29 8.05
N ALA A 257 36.27 4.41 7.33
CA ALA A 257 36.21 5.73 7.94
C ALA A 257 34.99 5.89 8.86
N TRP A 258 33.85 5.36 8.49
CA TRP A 258 32.62 5.44 9.30
C TRP A 258 32.70 4.55 10.54
N LEU A 259 33.27 3.35 10.43
CA LEU A 259 33.53 2.47 11.58
C LEU A 259 34.46 3.12 12.60
N ALA A 260 35.49 3.81 12.13
CA ALA A 260 36.44 4.53 12.98
C ALA A 260 35.80 5.69 13.78
N LEU A 261 34.64 6.22 13.35
CA LEU A 261 33.92 7.24 14.10
C LEU A 261 33.26 6.73 15.38
N GLY A 262 33.11 5.41 15.54
CA GLY A 262 32.55 4.79 16.74
C GLY A 262 31.11 5.16 17.05
N TYR A 263 30.32 5.50 16.04
CA TYR A 263 28.89 5.84 16.22
C TYR A 263 28.04 4.58 16.42
N LYS A 264 26.88 4.75 17.06
CA LYS A 264 25.91 3.67 17.29
C LYS A 264 25.40 3.01 15.99
N ASN A 265 25.32 3.77 14.92
CA ASN A 265 24.92 3.31 13.60
C ASN A 265 26.05 3.57 12.61
N LEU A 266 26.14 2.71 11.59
CA LEU A 266 27.22 2.80 10.59
C LEU A 266 27.16 4.14 9.83
N ALA A 267 25.98 4.60 9.45
CA ALA A 267 25.86 5.87 8.75
C ALA A 267 26.29 7.04 9.63
N PRO A 268 27.17 7.95 9.14
CA PRO A 268 27.94 8.88 9.95
C PRO A 268 27.18 10.18 10.30
N PHE A 269 25.97 10.04 10.87
CA PHE A 269 25.12 11.17 11.25
C PHE A 269 24.56 11.08 12.67
N PRO A 270 25.37 11.31 13.71
CA PRO A 270 24.94 11.12 15.10
C PRO A 270 23.70 11.94 15.48
N ASN A 271 23.51 13.11 14.87
CA ASN A 271 22.36 13.98 15.15
C ASN A 271 21.07 13.53 14.46
N ILE A 272 21.14 12.73 13.40
CA ILE A 272 19.95 12.20 12.70
C ILE A 272 19.31 11.08 13.53
N TRP A 273 20.12 10.27 14.20
CA TRP A 273 19.65 9.11 14.96
C TRP A 273 18.87 9.48 16.22
N ARG A 274 19.02 10.71 16.70
CA ARG A 274 18.26 11.26 17.83
C ARG A 274 16.89 11.81 17.40
N GLN A 275 16.61 11.85 16.10
CA GLN A 275 15.35 12.38 15.57
C GLN A 275 14.29 11.29 15.46
N ALA A 276 13.02 11.68 15.58
CA ALA A 276 11.88 10.77 15.45
C ALA A 276 11.75 10.12 14.06
N ALA A 277 12.39 10.68 13.03
CA ALA A 277 12.33 10.20 11.65
C ALA A 277 13.69 10.28 10.92
N PRO A 278 14.67 9.42 11.28
CA PRO A 278 16.01 9.47 10.70
C PRO A 278 16.05 9.39 9.17
N ALA A 279 15.25 8.51 8.59
CA ALA A 279 15.15 8.35 7.14
C ALA A 279 14.65 9.61 6.42
N GLU A 280 13.73 10.36 7.02
CA GLU A 280 13.26 11.63 6.43
C GLU A 280 14.31 12.72 6.52
N SER A 281 15.00 12.81 7.65
CA SER A 281 16.09 13.77 7.84
C SER A 281 17.25 13.51 6.87
N PHE A 282 17.56 12.24 6.62
CA PHE A 282 18.56 11.88 5.59
C PHE A 282 18.06 12.23 4.19
N ARG A 283 16.77 11.96 3.87
CA ARG A 283 16.18 12.29 2.57
C ARG A 283 16.30 13.79 2.23
N GLN A 284 16.13 14.66 3.21
CA GLN A 284 16.31 16.11 3.02
C GLN A 284 17.75 16.48 2.67
N LYS A 285 18.74 15.84 3.32
CA LYS A 285 20.16 16.03 3.00
C LYS A 285 20.50 15.47 1.62
N PHE A 286 20.02 14.27 1.31
CA PHE A 286 20.20 13.61 0.01
C PHE A 286 19.73 14.49 -1.15
N ARG A 287 18.57 15.14 -1.04
CA ARG A 287 18.05 16.04 -2.08
C ARG A 287 18.95 17.24 -2.39
N LYS A 288 19.79 17.65 -1.43
CA LYS A 288 20.73 18.76 -1.63
C LYS A 288 21.94 18.35 -2.47
N VAL A 289 22.39 17.09 -2.35
CA VAL A 289 23.55 16.57 -3.09
C VAL A 289 23.17 15.94 -4.42
N LEU A 290 21.92 15.44 -4.52
CA LEU A 290 21.37 14.79 -5.70
C LEU A 290 19.95 15.34 -6.03
N PRO A 291 19.86 16.61 -6.50
CA PRO A 291 18.58 17.21 -6.82
C PRO A 291 17.87 16.46 -7.94
N GLY A 292 16.54 16.29 -7.81
CA GLY A 292 15.73 15.58 -8.80
C GLY A 292 15.76 14.04 -8.69
N TYR A 293 16.51 13.49 -7.73
CA TYR A 293 16.55 12.07 -7.39
C TYR A 293 16.11 11.80 -5.95
N THR A 294 15.73 10.56 -5.68
CA THR A 294 15.36 10.09 -4.36
C THR A 294 16.29 8.96 -3.91
N PRO A 295 16.41 8.67 -2.61
CA PRO A 295 17.15 7.50 -2.15
C PRO A 295 16.67 6.16 -2.72
N HIS A 296 15.46 6.08 -3.30
CA HIS A 296 15.00 4.87 -3.97
C HIS A 296 15.57 4.74 -5.39
N ASP A 297 15.93 5.85 -6.03
CA ASP A 297 16.56 5.85 -7.35
C ASP A 297 17.99 5.29 -7.29
N THR A 298 18.70 5.39 -6.15
CA THR A 298 19.99 4.70 -5.95
C THR A 298 19.86 3.19 -6.07
N ARG A 299 18.79 2.63 -5.47
CA ARG A 299 18.51 1.20 -5.56
C ARG A 299 18.10 0.78 -6.98
N TYR A 300 17.30 1.62 -7.65
CA TYR A 300 16.96 1.39 -9.05
C TYR A 300 18.22 1.40 -9.94
N THR A 301 19.15 2.32 -9.65
CA THR A 301 20.45 2.40 -10.33
C THR A 301 21.27 1.13 -10.10
N CYS A 302 21.41 0.67 -8.85
CA CYS A 302 22.10 -0.58 -8.53
C CYS A 302 21.56 -1.77 -9.33
N ILE A 303 20.23 -1.92 -9.41
CA ILE A 303 19.59 -2.98 -10.18
C ILE A 303 19.93 -2.83 -11.68
N SER A 304 19.87 -1.61 -12.20
CA SER A 304 20.16 -1.35 -13.62
C SER A 304 21.62 -1.65 -13.97
N GLU A 305 22.58 -1.24 -13.13
CA GLU A 305 24.01 -1.50 -13.33
C GLU A 305 24.31 -3.00 -13.29
N LEU A 306 23.77 -3.72 -12.29
CA LEU A 306 23.91 -5.16 -12.20
C LEU A 306 23.28 -5.88 -13.43
N THR A 307 22.18 -5.36 -13.95
CA THR A 307 21.53 -5.91 -15.15
C THR A 307 22.40 -5.67 -16.39
N GLU A 308 23.01 -4.50 -16.53
CA GLU A 308 23.95 -4.18 -17.62
C GLU A 308 25.24 -5.02 -17.54
N ALA A 309 25.75 -5.24 -16.34
CA ALA A 309 26.84 -6.16 -16.08
C ALA A 309 26.45 -7.64 -16.37
N LYS A 310 25.20 -7.93 -16.76
CA LYS A 310 24.65 -9.27 -17.02
C LYS A 310 24.63 -10.18 -15.81
N ALA A 311 24.54 -9.63 -14.62
CA ALA A 311 24.35 -10.42 -13.40
C ALA A 311 23.06 -11.23 -13.46
N PRO A 312 23.09 -12.52 -13.08
CA PRO A 312 21.87 -13.34 -13.03
C PRO A 312 20.79 -12.70 -12.15
N GLU A 313 19.53 -12.76 -12.57
CA GLU A 313 18.42 -12.14 -11.84
C GLU A 313 18.32 -12.62 -10.37
N VAL A 314 18.63 -13.89 -10.11
CA VAL A 314 18.66 -14.47 -8.76
C VAL A 314 19.72 -13.80 -7.87
N VAL A 315 20.87 -13.42 -8.43
CA VAL A 315 21.92 -12.68 -7.71
C VAL A 315 21.45 -11.27 -7.40
N ILE A 316 20.94 -10.55 -8.41
CA ILE A 316 20.39 -9.20 -8.24
C ILE A 316 19.34 -9.19 -7.11
N ARG A 317 18.38 -10.12 -7.16
CA ARG A 317 17.33 -10.24 -6.16
C ARG A 317 17.88 -10.54 -4.76
N SER A 318 18.92 -11.39 -4.65
CA SER A 318 19.54 -11.73 -3.38
C SER A 318 20.25 -10.54 -2.74
N ILE A 319 20.90 -9.69 -3.55
CA ILE A 319 21.56 -8.45 -3.10
C ILE A 319 20.53 -7.43 -2.63
N VAL A 320 19.55 -7.12 -3.48
CA VAL A 320 18.59 -6.05 -3.18
C VAL A 320 17.41 -6.47 -2.29
N GLY A 321 17.12 -7.77 -2.12
CA GLY A 321 16.01 -8.27 -1.29
C GLY A 321 14.65 -8.02 -1.93
N HIS A 322 14.46 -8.43 -3.18
CA HIS A 322 13.16 -8.48 -3.84
C HIS A 322 12.42 -9.78 -3.50
N LYS A 323 11.08 -9.69 -3.40
CA LYS A 323 10.23 -10.86 -3.18
C LYS A 323 10.25 -11.73 -4.44
N ASP A 324 10.52 -13.03 -4.25
CA ASP A 324 10.43 -13.97 -5.37
C ASP A 324 8.99 -14.21 -5.79
N ALA A 325 8.75 -14.18 -7.11
CA ALA A 325 7.49 -14.63 -7.69
C ALA A 325 7.42 -16.17 -7.78
N ASN A 326 8.56 -16.89 -7.72
CA ASN A 326 8.65 -18.35 -7.88
C ASN A 326 9.20 -19.04 -6.63
N VAL A 327 8.56 -20.11 -6.21
CA VAL A 327 8.89 -20.94 -5.03
C VAL A 327 10.29 -21.55 -5.13
N THR A 328 10.79 -21.83 -6.31
CA THR A 328 12.09 -22.49 -6.57
C THR A 328 13.28 -21.64 -6.13
N ALA A 329 13.17 -20.31 -6.15
CA ALA A 329 14.24 -19.39 -5.74
C ALA A 329 14.51 -19.38 -4.21
N ARG A 330 13.64 -20.00 -3.40
CA ARG A 330 13.83 -20.12 -1.93
C ARG A 330 14.96 -21.03 -1.53
N TYR A 331 15.43 -21.90 -2.40
CA TYR A 331 16.43 -22.92 -2.11
C TYR A 331 17.84 -22.59 -2.62
N THR A 332 18.01 -21.50 -3.36
CA THR A 332 19.32 -21.10 -3.89
C THR A 332 19.98 -20.11 -2.96
N GLN A 333 20.86 -20.58 -2.09
CA GLN A 333 21.75 -19.68 -1.33
C GLN A 333 22.88 -19.22 -2.26
N ILE A 334 22.90 -17.94 -2.61
CA ILE A 334 23.99 -17.31 -3.35
C ILE A 334 25.09 -16.96 -2.37
N SER A 335 26.34 -17.44 -2.65
CA SER A 335 27.49 -17.12 -1.83
C SER A 335 27.83 -15.62 -1.88
N ASP A 336 28.47 -15.13 -0.84
CA ASP A 336 28.84 -13.73 -0.75
C ASP A 336 29.91 -13.38 -1.80
N ASP A 337 30.81 -14.30 -2.15
CA ASP A 337 31.81 -14.10 -3.21
C ASP A 337 31.17 -13.86 -4.58
N VAL A 338 30.12 -14.61 -4.91
CA VAL A 338 29.37 -14.41 -6.16
C VAL A 338 28.69 -13.04 -6.17
N LYS A 339 28.09 -12.63 -5.05
CA LYS A 339 27.48 -11.31 -4.96
C LYS A 339 28.52 -10.19 -5.04
N LEU A 340 29.66 -10.36 -4.37
CA LEU A 340 30.77 -9.40 -4.36
C LEU A 340 31.38 -9.25 -5.76
N HIS A 341 31.58 -10.38 -6.47
CA HIS A 341 32.01 -10.35 -7.86
C HIS A 341 31.11 -9.43 -8.70
N TRP A 342 29.78 -9.66 -8.71
CA TRP A 342 28.87 -8.88 -9.54
C TRP A 342 28.77 -7.40 -9.12
N ILE A 343 28.89 -7.08 -7.84
CA ILE A 343 28.90 -5.68 -7.39
C ILE A 343 30.17 -4.97 -7.89
N ASN A 344 31.31 -5.65 -7.94
CA ASN A 344 32.56 -5.07 -8.42
C ASN A 344 32.62 -4.94 -9.96
N GLU A 345 31.82 -5.73 -10.69
CA GLU A 345 31.66 -5.62 -12.15
C GLU A 345 30.78 -4.42 -12.58
N MET A 346 30.18 -3.68 -11.66
CA MET A 346 29.46 -2.46 -12.03
C MET A 346 30.43 -1.38 -12.54
N GLU A 347 30.23 -0.94 -13.78
CA GLU A 347 31.05 0.05 -14.50
C GLU A 347 30.69 1.51 -14.10
N ILE A 348 30.63 1.82 -12.80
CA ILE A 348 30.28 3.15 -12.27
C ILE A 348 31.23 3.64 -11.21
#